data_f9362b61101af0b983e5789fe110dc4c
#
_entry.id   f9362b61101af0b983e5789fe110dc4c
#
_cell.length_a   1.000
_cell.length_b   1.000
_cell.length_c   1.000
_cell.angle_alpha   90.00
_cell.angle_beta   90.00
_cell.angle_gamma   90.00
#
_symmetry.space_group_name_H-M   'P 1'
#
loop_
_entity.id
_entity.type
_entity.pdbx_description
1 polymer ?
#
loop_
_entity_poly.entity_id
_entity_poly.type
_entity_poly.pdbx_seq_one_letter_code
_entity_poly.pdbx_strand_id
1 'polypeptide(L)'
;YGSHVMRSLFVLLSGVEYPTTRSNKGWNKIFSFSIEKAITFAKYRTNKKLVHLKDALAQRYLDLPSQDIVRVAYDQYGSPVLQTFLQCTIGEDRGSQMIFKLLTTKNTRGDVGEAGGAVDSLCPKTFQSLAQQNFASHLLESVFISAEETIRSALYDRCVKGKLEAYATHHFANFVVQALVTCVTNKNVAKAVAEETFPLFGQLMRSNKGGVVAATLNMCSRLNVRTSRAFKAIEAVLSERAGGGQVDGETADLVLSLLTIE
;
A
#
# COMPACT_ATOMS: atom_id res chain seq x y z
N TYR A 1 11.82 -17.60 15.55
CA TYR A 1 13.12 -17.49 14.83
C TYR A 1 12.98 -17.71 13.32
N GLY A 2 12.18 -18.70 12.85
CA GLY A 2 12.08 -19.06 11.43
C GLY A 2 11.68 -17.89 10.49
N SER A 3 10.74 -17.04 10.90
CA SER A 3 10.30 -15.89 10.13
C SER A 3 11.44 -14.88 9.89
N HIS A 4 12.26 -14.59 10.90
CA HIS A 4 13.40 -13.70 10.77
C HIS A 4 14.47 -14.27 9.81
N VAL A 5 14.73 -15.57 9.90
CA VAL A 5 15.68 -16.25 9.00
C VAL A 5 15.20 -16.16 7.56
N MET A 6 13.91 -16.46 7.31
CA MET A 6 13.34 -16.39 5.96
C MET A 6 13.38 -14.97 5.36
N ARG A 7 13.07 -13.96 6.16
CA ARG A 7 13.13 -12.57 5.73
C ARG A 7 14.57 -12.14 5.41
N SER A 8 15.50 -12.46 6.30
CA SER A 8 16.93 -12.17 6.06
C SER A 8 17.46 -12.89 4.83
N LEU A 9 17.01 -14.11 4.57
CA LEU A 9 17.38 -14.86 3.39
C LEU A 9 16.85 -14.20 2.11
N PHE A 10 15.57 -13.81 2.06
CA PHE A 10 15.01 -13.07 0.91
C PHE A 10 15.79 -11.79 0.64
N VAL A 11 16.05 -10.98 1.66
CA VAL A 11 16.80 -9.73 1.53
C VAL A 11 18.22 -9.98 1.00
N LEU A 12 18.94 -10.95 1.59
CA LEU A 12 20.30 -11.30 1.15
C LEU A 12 20.32 -11.76 -0.31
N LEU A 13 19.38 -12.64 -0.68
CA LEU A 13 19.31 -13.22 -2.03
C LEU A 13 18.85 -12.20 -3.09
N SER A 14 18.08 -11.19 -2.69
CA SER A 14 17.62 -10.13 -3.60
C SER A 14 18.64 -9.03 -3.80
N GLY A 15 19.67 -8.94 -2.96
CA GLY A 15 20.62 -7.82 -2.94
C GLY A 15 19.98 -6.49 -2.51
N VAL A 16 18.84 -6.53 -1.85
CA VAL A 16 18.17 -5.34 -1.29
C VAL A 16 18.83 -4.99 0.03
N GLU A 17 19.23 -3.73 0.23
CA GLU A 17 19.68 -3.28 1.54
C GLU A 17 18.54 -3.23 2.54
N TYR A 18 18.74 -3.88 3.68
CA TYR A 18 17.84 -3.69 4.82
C TYR A 18 18.10 -2.29 5.40
N PRO A 19 17.08 -1.47 5.62
CA PRO A 19 17.29 -0.19 6.29
C PRO A 19 17.82 -0.47 7.71
N THR A 20 19.13 -0.22 7.89
CA THR A 20 19.86 -0.50 9.13
C THR A 20 19.62 0.54 10.24
N THR A 21 18.75 1.50 10.03
CA THR A 21 18.40 2.46 11.07
C THR A 21 17.64 1.78 12.19
N ARG A 22 18.37 1.35 13.21
CA ARG A 22 17.87 1.06 14.56
C ARG A 22 17.25 2.33 15.17
N SER A 23 16.10 2.72 14.70
CA SER A 23 15.24 3.63 15.44
C SER A 23 14.28 2.76 16.24
N ASN A 24 14.37 2.84 17.58
CA ASN A 24 13.50 2.16 18.55
C ASN A 24 12.02 2.62 18.48
N LYS A 25 11.64 3.35 17.46
CA LYS A 25 10.27 3.77 17.18
C LYS A 25 9.74 2.95 16.01
N GLY A 26 9.05 1.89 16.35
CA GLY A 26 8.12 1.08 15.58
C GLY A 26 8.33 0.95 14.06
N TRP A 27 8.01 -0.20 13.55
CA TRP A 27 7.95 -0.61 12.14
C TRP A 27 7.29 0.41 11.17
N ASN A 28 6.59 1.42 11.71
CA ASN A 28 5.89 2.48 10.99
C ASN A 28 6.82 3.42 10.18
N LYS A 29 8.13 3.42 10.43
CA LYS A 29 9.10 4.22 9.65
C LYS A 29 9.57 3.56 8.36
N ILE A 30 9.23 2.28 8.13
CA ILE A 30 9.54 1.60 6.87
C ILE A 30 8.58 2.07 5.76
N PHE A 31 7.41 2.57 6.12
CA PHE A 31 6.34 2.95 5.19
C PHE A 31 6.31 4.43 4.78
N SER A 32 7.17 5.29 5.34
CA SER A 32 7.43 6.61 4.77
C SER A 32 8.38 6.57 3.55
N PHE A 33 8.49 5.39 2.93
CA PHE A 33 9.29 5.24 1.72
C PHE A 33 8.55 5.86 0.53
N SER A 34 9.14 6.93 -0.04
CA SER A 34 8.74 7.36 -1.37
C SER A 34 8.93 6.21 -2.36
N ILE A 35 8.00 6.07 -3.31
CA ILE A 35 8.08 5.08 -4.41
C ILE A 35 9.45 5.11 -5.10
N GLU A 36 10.08 6.29 -5.20
CA GLU A 36 11.42 6.48 -5.73
C GLU A 36 12.50 5.70 -4.97
N LYS A 37 12.40 5.63 -3.64
CA LYS A 37 13.32 4.82 -2.82
C LYS A 37 13.07 3.32 -3.01
N ALA A 38 11.82 2.88 -3.11
CA ALA A 38 11.51 1.46 -3.38
C ALA A 38 12.09 1.00 -4.73
N ILE A 39 12.05 1.85 -5.76
CA ILE A 39 12.64 1.57 -7.07
C ILE A 39 14.18 1.61 -7.04
N THR A 40 14.77 2.44 -6.19
CA THR A 40 16.23 2.59 -6.06
C THR A 40 16.88 1.38 -5.38
N PHE A 41 16.16 0.61 -4.58
CA PHE A 41 16.64 -0.62 -3.93
C PHE A 41 16.99 -1.75 -4.91
N ALA A 42 16.50 -1.71 -6.14
CA ALA A 42 16.67 -2.79 -7.13
C ALA A 42 18.06 -2.90 -7.76
N LYS A 43 19.09 -2.17 -7.31
CA LYS A 43 20.37 -2.02 -8.06
C LYS A 43 21.64 -2.54 -7.42
N TYR A 44 21.59 -3.40 -6.42
CA TYR A 44 22.80 -4.09 -6.02
C TYR A 44 23.05 -5.32 -6.90
N ARG A 45 24.29 -5.42 -7.43
CA ARG A 45 24.74 -6.56 -8.25
C ARG A 45 24.67 -7.84 -7.42
N THR A 46 23.56 -8.53 -7.46
CA THR A 46 23.44 -9.89 -6.91
C THR A 46 24.34 -10.84 -7.71
N ASN A 47 25.09 -11.65 -7.01
CA ASN A 47 25.81 -12.76 -7.63
C ASN A 47 24.81 -13.65 -8.39
N LYS A 48 25.09 -13.99 -9.64
CA LYS A 48 24.19 -14.83 -10.46
C LYS A 48 23.75 -16.12 -9.78
N LYS A 49 24.64 -16.74 -8.99
CA LYS A 49 24.32 -17.95 -8.20
C LYS A 49 23.26 -17.67 -7.12
N LEU A 50 23.26 -16.47 -6.52
CA LEU A 50 22.27 -16.10 -5.51
C LEU A 50 20.91 -15.81 -6.13
N VAL A 51 20.87 -15.31 -7.38
CA VAL A 51 19.60 -15.12 -8.11
C VAL A 51 18.87 -16.43 -8.29
N HIS A 52 19.54 -17.49 -8.72
CA HIS A 52 18.91 -18.82 -8.86
C HIS A 52 18.34 -19.34 -7.53
N LEU A 53 19.03 -19.09 -6.42
CA LEU A 53 18.55 -19.50 -5.11
C LEU A 53 17.32 -18.68 -4.66
N LYS A 54 17.31 -17.36 -4.94
CA LYS A 54 16.14 -16.51 -4.75
C LYS A 54 14.94 -17.03 -5.54
N ASP A 55 15.17 -17.33 -6.82
CA ASP A 55 14.14 -17.83 -7.72
C ASP A 55 13.54 -19.15 -7.24
N ALA A 56 14.38 -20.07 -6.82
CA ALA A 56 13.94 -21.36 -6.27
C ALA A 56 13.14 -21.17 -4.97
N LEU A 57 13.59 -20.27 -4.09
CA LEU A 57 12.88 -19.96 -2.85
C LEU A 57 11.53 -19.29 -3.13
N ALA A 58 11.48 -18.31 -4.03
CA ALA A 58 10.25 -17.63 -4.42
C ALA A 58 9.25 -18.61 -5.05
N GLN A 59 9.72 -19.53 -5.90
CA GLN A 59 8.87 -20.54 -6.50
C GLN A 59 8.23 -21.46 -5.46
N ARG A 60 8.98 -21.86 -4.41
CA ARG A 60 8.42 -22.65 -3.30
C ARG A 60 7.23 -21.99 -2.63
N TYR A 61 7.27 -20.67 -2.44
CA TYR A 61 6.12 -19.91 -1.92
C TYR A 61 4.97 -19.84 -2.92
N LEU A 62 5.28 -19.69 -4.21
CA LEU A 62 4.26 -19.69 -5.25
C LEU A 62 3.63 -21.08 -5.46
N ASP A 63 4.30 -22.16 -5.14
CA ASP A 63 3.75 -23.53 -5.20
C ASP A 63 2.76 -23.81 -4.07
N LEU A 64 2.78 -23.04 -2.97
CA LEU A 64 1.83 -23.21 -1.88
C LEU A 64 0.40 -22.99 -2.36
N PRO A 65 -0.59 -23.75 -1.85
CA PRO A 65 -2.00 -23.49 -2.11
C PRO A 65 -2.41 -22.08 -1.69
N SER A 66 -3.31 -21.43 -2.44
CA SER A 66 -3.76 -20.06 -2.11
C SER A 66 -4.36 -19.96 -0.71
N GLN A 67 -5.02 -21.02 -0.22
CA GLN A 67 -5.56 -21.07 1.13
C GLN A 67 -4.46 -20.98 2.19
N ASP A 68 -3.31 -21.61 1.95
CA ASP A 68 -2.18 -21.57 2.88
C ASP A 68 -1.50 -20.18 2.82
N ILE A 69 -1.39 -19.57 1.64
CA ILE A 69 -0.93 -18.17 1.52
C ILE A 69 -1.84 -17.22 2.33
N VAL A 70 -3.15 -17.38 2.22
CA VAL A 70 -4.11 -16.56 2.99
C VAL A 70 -3.95 -16.82 4.50
N ARG A 71 -3.76 -18.06 4.95
CA ARG A 71 -3.48 -18.36 6.37
C ARG A 71 -2.20 -17.68 6.85
N VAL A 72 -1.14 -17.75 6.05
CA VAL A 72 0.14 -17.08 6.34
C VAL A 72 -0.03 -15.55 6.42
N ALA A 73 -0.93 -14.97 5.61
CA ALA A 73 -1.22 -13.53 5.64
C ALA A 73 -1.83 -13.06 6.97
N TYR A 74 -2.59 -13.91 7.66
CA TYR A 74 -3.18 -13.61 8.97
C TYR A 74 -2.23 -13.89 10.15
N ASP A 75 -1.15 -14.62 9.92
CA ASP A 75 -0.21 -15.01 10.97
C ASP A 75 0.78 -13.89 11.29
N GLN A 76 1.01 -13.61 12.57
CA GLN A 76 1.89 -12.52 13.04
C GLN A 76 3.37 -12.70 12.62
N TYR A 77 3.80 -13.93 12.36
CA TYR A 77 5.16 -14.25 11.91
C TYR A 77 5.23 -14.49 10.41
N GLY A 78 4.18 -15.01 9.83
CA GLY A 78 4.08 -15.33 8.41
C GLY A 78 3.85 -14.10 7.54
N SER A 79 2.93 -13.20 7.96
CA SER A 79 2.64 -11.98 7.21
C SER A 79 3.90 -11.15 6.89
N PRO A 80 4.84 -10.90 7.84
CA PRO A 80 6.09 -10.20 7.51
C PRO A 80 6.97 -10.92 6.49
N VAL A 81 6.90 -12.24 6.37
CA VAL A 81 7.63 -12.99 5.33
C VAL A 81 7.05 -12.69 3.96
N LEU A 82 5.72 -12.71 3.81
CA LEU A 82 5.05 -12.36 2.56
C LEU A 82 5.28 -10.89 2.18
N GLN A 83 5.28 -9.98 3.15
CA GLN A 83 5.65 -8.57 2.92
C GLN A 83 7.07 -8.46 2.33
N THR A 84 8.04 -9.15 2.94
CA THR A 84 9.42 -9.17 2.45
C THR A 84 9.52 -9.82 1.08
N PHE A 85 8.77 -10.90 0.82
CA PHE A 85 8.68 -11.53 -0.50
C PHE A 85 8.26 -10.51 -1.56
N LEU A 86 7.16 -9.78 -1.34
CA LEU A 86 6.65 -8.76 -2.27
C LEU A 86 7.68 -7.64 -2.50
N GLN A 87 8.33 -7.16 -1.45
CA GLN A 87 9.36 -6.12 -1.55
C GLN A 87 10.58 -6.59 -2.38
N CYS A 88 10.97 -7.86 -2.23
CA CYS A 88 12.09 -8.44 -2.95
C CYS A 88 11.78 -8.85 -4.40
N THR A 89 10.51 -8.83 -4.79
CA THR A 89 10.02 -9.19 -6.13
C THR A 89 9.34 -8.02 -6.86
N ILE A 90 9.62 -6.77 -6.43
CA ILE A 90 9.10 -5.57 -7.11
C ILE A 90 9.57 -5.56 -8.57
N GLY A 91 8.62 -5.40 -9.50
CA GLY A 91 8.88 -5.41 -10.94
C GLY A 91 9.15 -6.80 -11.53
N GLU A 92 8.92 -7.86 -10.77
CA GLU A 92 8.98 -9.24 -11.25
C GLU A 92 7.56 -9.85 -11.33
N ASP A 93 7.33 -10.70 -12.32
CA ASP A 93 6.05 -11.43 -12.48
C ASP A 93 5.66 -12.22 -11.22
N ARG A 94 6.64 -12.70 -10.46
CA ARG A 94 6.42 -13.43 -9.20
C ARG A 94 5.69 -12.61 -8.14
N GLY A 95 5.98 -11.31 -8.07
CA GLY A 95 5.26 -10.40 -7.19
C GLY A 95 3.78 -10.34 -7.57
N SER A 96 3.48 -10.15 -8.84
CA SER A 96 2.12 -10.16 -9.38
C SER A 96 1.40 -11.48 -9.15
N GLN A 97 2.07 -12.61 -9.39
CA GLN A 97 1.51 -13.94 -9.12
C GLN A 97 1.15 -14.13 -7.64
N MET A 98 2.00 -13.67 -6.71
CA MET A 98 1.71 -13.73 -5.28
C MET A 98 0.49 -12.88 -4.92
N ILE A 99 0.37 -11.66 -5.47
CA ILE A 99 -0.78 -10.78 -5.26
C ILE A 99 -2.08 -11.46 -5.72
N PHE A 100 -2.07 -12.06 -6.90
CA PHE A 100 -3.25 -12.79 -7.39
C PHE A 100 -3.55 -14.02 -6.53
N LYS A 101 -2.56 -14.81 -6.13
CA LYS A 101 -2.77 -15.94 -5.21
C LYS A 101 -3.39 -15.52 -3.88
N LEU A 102 -3.02 -14.37 -3.35
CA LEU A 102 -3.55 -13.81 -2.11
C LEU A 102 -4.98 -13.31 -2.26
N LEU A 103 -5.31 -12.66 -3.38
CA LEU A 103 -6.52 -11.86 -3.53
C LEU A 103 -7.58 -12.46 -4.45
N THR A 104 -7.33 -13.60 -5.10
CA THR A 104 -8.35 -14.27 -5.91
C THR A 104 -9.15 -15.27 -5.11
N THR A 105 -10.45 -15.35 -5.34
CA THR A 105 -11.26 -16.45 -4.84
C THR A 105 -11.02 -17.69 -5.67
N LYS A 106 -10.58 -18.77 -5.03
CA LYS A 106 -10.57 -20.06 -5.70
C LYS A 106 -11.95 -20.69 -5.74
N ASN A 107 -12.37 -21.00 -6.97
CA ASN A 107 -12.99 -22.28 -7.29
C ASN A 107 -12.58 -22.77 -8.69
N THR A 108 -11.38 -22.45 -9.17
CA THR A 108 -10.89 -23.03 -10.43
C THR A 108 -9.55 -23.72 -10.17
N ARG A 109 -9.60 -25.05 -10.15
CA ARG A 109 -8.45 -25.92 -10.38
C ARG A 109 -7.88 -25.55 -11.77
N GLY A 110 -6.67 -25.00 -11.77
CA GLY A 110 -5.79 -25.07 -12.91
C GLY A 110 -6.20 -24.23 -14.12
N ASP A 111 -6.08 -22.90 -14.03
CA ASP A 111 -5.64 -22.11 -15.16
C ASP A 111 -5.22 -20.73 -14.64
N VAL A 112 -3.94 -20.50 -14.63
CA VAL A 112 -3.39 -19.14 -14.58
C VAL A 112 -3.49 -18.66 -16.05
N GLY A 113 -4.71 -18.32 -16.47
CA GLY A 113 -4.96 -17.72 -17.76
C GLY A 113 -4.30 -16.35 -17.85
N GLU A 114 -4.01 -15.94 -19.07
CA GLU A 114 -3.38 -14.69 -19.47
C GLU A 114 -3.75 -13.48 -18.61
N ALA A 115 -2.80 -12.55 -18.42
CA ALA A 115 -2.85 -11.44 -17.47
C ALA A 115 -4.17 -10.61 -17.42
N GLY A 116 -4.98 -10.62 -18.47
CA GLY A 116 -6.29 -9.97 -18.52
C GLY A 116 -7.38 -10.66 -17.68
N GLY A 117 -7.36 -12.00 -17.58
CA GLY A 117 -8.34 -12.76 -16.79
C GLY A 117 -8.03 -12.77 -15.29
N ALA A 118 -6.78 -12.55 -14.88
CA ALA A 118 -6.37 -12.55 -13.49
C ALA A 118 -6.91 -11.33 -12.70
N VAL A 119 -6.97 -10.16 -13.33
CA VAL A 119 -7.53 -8.94 -12.73
C VAL A 119 -9.01 -9.09 -12.42
N ASP A 120 -9.76 -9.77 -13.29
CA ASP A 120 -11.18 -10.00 -13.12
C ASP A 120 -11.51 -10.99 -11.99
N SER A 121 -10.55 -11.76 -11.55
CA SER A 121 -10.70 -12.74 -10.46
C SER A 121 -10.47 -12.15 -9.06
N LEU A 122 -10.05 -10.88 -8.93
CA LEU A 122 -9.85 -10.23 -7.63
C LEU A 122 -11.12 -10.22 -6.78
N CYS A 123 -11.00 -10.66 -5.53
CA CYS A 123 -12.10 -10.83 -4.61
C CYS A 123 -12.22 -9.68 -3.60
N PRO A 124 -13.25 -8.82 -3.72
CA PRO A 124 -13.46 -7.73 -2.78
C PRO A 124 -13.65 -8.18 -1.32
N LYS A 125 -14.26 -9.36 -1.10
CA LYS A 125 -14.46 -9.91 0.24
C LYS A 125 -13.15 -10.31 0.90
N THR A 126 -12.25 -11.00 0.16
CA THR A 126 -10.93 -11.36 0.66
C THR A 126 -10.11 -10.12 0.96
N PHE A 127 -10.10 -9.13 0.05
CA PHE A 127 -9.43 -7.86 0.28
C PHE A 127 -9.94 -7.16 1.55
N GLN A 128 -11.25 -7.04 1.72
CA GLN A 128 -11.85 -6.41 2.89
C GLN A 128 -11.45 -7.12 4.19
N SER A 129 -11.51 -8.44 4.21
CA SER A 129 -11.13 -9.25 5.36
C SER A 129 -9.66 -9.04 5.76
N LEU A 130 -8.76 -9.01 4.78
CA LEU A 130 -7.33 -8.72 5.01
C LEU A 130 -7.10 -7.28 5.48
N ALA A 131 -7.78 -6.30 4.89
CA ALA A 131 -7.63 -4.89 5.23
C ALA A 131 -8.04 -4.57 6.68
N GLN A 132 -8.99 -5.30 7.22
CA GLN A 132 -9.54 -5.08 8.56
C GLN A 132 -8.81 -5.84 9.67
N GLN A 133 -7.76 -6.60 9.34
CA GLN A 133 -7.03 -7.41 10.28
C GLN A 133 -5.62 -6.85 10.51
N ASN A 134 -5.15 -6.87 11.75
CA ASN A 134 -3.92 -6.21 12.19
C ASN A 134 -2.68 -6.56 11.33
N PHE A 135 -2.36 -7.85 11.20
CA PHE A 135 -1.14 -8.27 10.49
C PHE A 135 -1.32 -8.27 8.96
N ALA A 136 -2.52 -8.63 8.50
CA ALA A 136 -2.80 -8.72 7.08
C ALA A 136 -2.95 -7.34 6.41
N SER A 137 -3.35 -6.30 7.14
CA SER A 137 -3.37 -4.93 6.61
C SER A 137 -1.99 -4.47 6.17
N HIS A 138 -0.93 -4.76 6.94
CA HIS A 138 0.45 -4.44 6.56
C HIS A 138 0.91 -5.20 5.30
N LEU A 139 0.39 -6.41 5.07
CA LEU A 139 0.64 -7.12 3.83
C LEU A 139 -0.03 -6.42 2.64
N LEU A 140 -1.26 -5.92 2.80
CA LEU A 140 -1.94 -5.14 1.75
C LEU A 140 -1.23 -3.81 1.46
N GLU A 141 -0.64 -3.15 2.46
CA GLU A 141 0.24 -2.00 2.24
C GLU A 141 1.40 -2.40 1.31
N SER A 142 2.06 -3.53 1.60
CA SER A 142 3.13 -4.07 0.74
C SER A 142 2.65 -4.46 -0.65
N VAL A 143 1.41 -4.94 -0.78
CA VAL A 143 0.77 -5.19 -2.09
C VAL A 143 0.69 -3.91 -2.91
N PHE A 144 0.19 -2.79 -2.35
CA PHE A 144 0.11 -1.52 -3.08
C PHE A 144 1.48 -0.97 -3.45
N ILE A 145 2.49 -1.16 -2.61
CA ILE A 145 3.87 -0.72 -2.88
C ILE A 145 4.49 -1.52 -4.03
N SER A 146 4.30 -2.85 -4.04
CA SER A 146 4.96 -3.75 -5.00
C SER A 146 4.19 -3.96 -6.30
N ALA A 147 2.87 -3.75 -6.30
CA ALA A 147 2.02 -3.96 -7.46
C ALA A 147 2.35 -2.99 -8.60
N GLU A 148 2.20 -3.46 -9.83
CA GLU A 148 2.18 -2.60 -11.00
C GLU A 148 0.94 -1.70 -11.03
N GLU A 149 1.01 -0.60 -11.77
CA GLU A 149 -0.08 0.38 -11.82
C GLU A 149 -1.40 -0.21 -12.33
N THR A 150 -1.34 -1.15 -13.26
CA THR A 150 -2.51 -1.88 -13.76
C THR A 150 -3.22 -2.65 -12.66
N ILE A 151 -2.44 -3.36 -11.81
CA ILE A 151 -2.97 -4.11 -10.67
C ILE A 151 -3.47 -3.15 -9.58
N ARG A 152 -2.75 -2.06 -9.29
CA ARG A 152 -3.19 -1.03 -8.34
C ARG A 152 -4.52 -0.41 -8.73
N SER A 153 -4.66 -0.02 -10.01
CA SER A 153 -5.89 0.53 -10.56
C SER A 153 -7.05 -0.45 -10.44
N ALA A 154 -6.82 -1.72 -10.75
CA ALA A 154 -7.82 -2.76 -10.65
C ALA A 154 -8.22 -3.05 -9.19
N LEU A 155 -7.28 -3.06 -8.25
CA LEU A 155 -7.56 -3.19 -6.82
C LEU A 155 -8.42 -2.02 -6.31
N TYR A 156 -8.11 -0.79 -6.74
CA TYR A 156 -8.97 0.34 -6.42
C TYR A 156 -10.38 0.14 -6.98
N ASP A 157 -10.51 -0.05 -8.29
CA ASP A 157 -11.83 -0.12 -8.94
C ASP A 157 -12.72 -1.25 -8.40
N ARG A 158 -12.14 -2.42 -8.08
CA ARG A 158 -12.90 -3.59 -7.64
C ARG A 158 -13.10 -3.69 -6.14
N CYS A 159 -12.10 -3.28 -5.36
CA CYS A 159 -12.07 -3.56 -3.92
C CYS A 159 -12.30 -2.33 -3.05
N VAL A 160 -11.92 -1.13 -3.50
CA VAL A 160 -11.91 0.08 -2.67
C VAL A 160 -12.96 1.10 -3.09
N LYS A 161 -13.15 1.32 -4.37
CA LYS A 161 -14.08 2.31 -4.93
C LYS A 161 -15.49 2.18 -4.35
N GLY A 162 -16.05 3.30 -3.88
CA GLY A 162 -17.35 3.35 -3.22
C GLY A 162 -17.38 2.77 -1.80
N LYS A 163 -16.23 2.31 -1.26
CA LYS A 163 -16.08 1.81 0.12
C LYS A 163 -14.95 2.52 0.85
N LEU A 164 -14.39 3.55 0.26
CA LEU A 164 -13.20 4.22 0.77
C LEU A 164 -13.43 4.80 2.17
N GLU A 165 -14.61 5.34 2.47
CA GLU A 165 -14.97 5.81 3.81
C GLU A 165 -14.82 4.70 4.86
N ALA A 166 -15.37 3.51 4.59
CA ALA A 166 -15.32 2.39 5.52
C ALA A 166 -13.88 1.93 5.81
N TYR A 167 -12.99 2.00 4.82
CA TYR A 167 -11.58 1.68 5.02
C TYR A 167 -10.82 2.83 5.69
N ALA A 168 -11.04 4.07 5.27
CA ALA A 168 -10.32 5.24 5.76
C ALA A 168 -10.58 5.50 7.26
N THR A 169 -11.78 5.18 7.74
CA THR A 169 -12.17 5.33 9.16
C THR A 169 -11.80 4.12 10.01
N HIS A 170 -11.50 2.96 9.42
CA HIS A 170 -11.18 1.74 10.15
C HIS A 170 -9.79 1.80 10.81
N HIS A 171 -9.65 1.16 11.98
CA HIS A 171 -8.43 1.21 12.78
C HIS A 171 -7.18 0.70 12.03
N PHE A 172 -7.29 -0.40 11.30
CA PHE A 172 -6.19 -0.97 10.52
C PHE A 172 -6.23 -0.56 9.05
N ALA A 173 -7.41 -0.60 8.43
CA ALA A 173 -7.52 -0.39 6.98
C ALA A 173 -7.18 1.05 6.54
N ASN A 174 -7.17 2.05 7.44
CA ASN A 174 -6.75 3.39 7.08
C ASN A 174 -5.30 3.44 6.55
N PHE A 175 -4.41 2.56 7.04
CA PHE A 175 -3.04 2.46 6.54
C PHE A 175 -2.98 1.86 5.13
N VAL A 176 -3.89 0.93 4.82
CA VAL A 176 -4.03 0.40 3.45
C VAL A 176 -4.48 1.50 2.48
N VAL A 177 -5.39 2.40 2.92
CA VAL A 177 -5.80 3.57 2.13
C VAL A 177 -4.62 4.53 1.94
N GLN A 178 -3.83 4.79 2.98
CA GLN A 178 -2.63 5.63 2.88
C GLN A 178 -1.64 5.04 1.86
N ALA A 179 -1.39 3.73 1.89
CA ALA A 179 -0.51 3.05 0.93
C ALA A 179 -1.05 3.16 -0.51
N LEU A 180 -2.35 2.91 -0.74
CA LEU A 180 -2.98 3.11 -2.04
C LEU A 180 -2.73 4.53 -2.56
N VAL A 181 -3.08 5.53 -1.75
CA VAL A 181 -3.00 6.95 -2.12
C VAL A 181 -1.56 7.37 -2.41
N THR A 182 -0.60 6.87 -1.62
CA THR A 182 0.83 7.16 -1.82
C THR A 182 1.37 6.52 -3.10
N CYS A 183 0.90 5.32 -3.45
CA CYS A 183 1.45 4.53 -4.56
C CYS A 183 0.76 4.79 -5.90
N VAL A 184 -0.45 5.36 -5.93
CA VAL A 184 -1.17 5.60 -7.19
C VAL A 184 -0.43 6.58 -8.08
N THR A 185 -0.29 6.23 -9.38
CA THR A 185 0.31 7.08 -10.42
C THR A 185 -0.70 7.39 -11.53
N ASN A 186 -1.76 6.61 -11.66
CA ASN A 186 -2.84 6.85 -12.61
C ASN A 186 -3.68 8.06 -12.17
N LYS A 187 -3.64 9.13 -12.97
CA LYS A 187 -4.37 10.38 -12.69
C LYS A 187 -5.89 10.22 -12.58
N ASN A 188 -6.48 9.28 -13.29
CA ASN A 188 -7.94 9.05 -13.22
C ASN A 188 -8.32 8.38 -11.89
N VAL A 189 -7.56 7.38 -11.47
CA VAL A 189 -7.72 6.76 -10.15
C VAL A 189 -7.48 7.79 -9.05
N ALA A 190 -6.41 8.59 -9.15
CA ALA A 190 -6.12 9.66 -8.19
C ALA A 190 -7.25 10.68 -8.06
N LYS A 191 -7.86 11.11 -9.19
CA LYS A 191 -9.03 11.99 -9.17
C LYS A 191 -10.21 11.35 -8.46
N ALA A 192 -10.50 10.07 -8.73
CA ALA A 192 -11.60 9.36 -8.12
C ALA A 192 -11.39 9.19 -6.61
N VAL A 193 -10.19 8.77 -6.18
CA VAL A 193 -9.82 8.67 -4.77
C VAL A 193 -9.96 10.02 -4.06
N ALA A 194 -9.49 11.10 -4.66
CA ALA A 194 -9.59 12.45 -4.09
C ALA A 194 -11.05 12.86 -3.90
N GLU A 195 -11.91 12.62 -4.89
CA GLU A 195 -13.35 12.94 -4.81
C GLU A 195 -14.05 12.16 -3.69
N GLU A 196 -13.69 10.91 -3.47
CA GLU A 196 -14.23 10.11 -2.36
C GLU A 196 -13.68 10.54 -0.99
N THR A 197 -12.44 11.08 -0.94
CA THR A 197 -11.76 11.38 0.33
C THR A 197 -12.05 12.78 0.85
N PHE A 198 -12.20 13.79 -0.03
CA PHE A 198 -12.42 15.19 0.38
C PHE A 198 -13.58 15.39 1.36
N PRO A 199 -14.77 14.79 1.15
CA PRO A 199 -15.88 14.94 2.09
C PRO A 199 -15.59 14.37 3.49
N LEU A 200 -14.61 13.48 3.58
CA LEU A 200 -14.26 12.78 4.81
C LEU A 200 -13.21 13.53 5.66
N PHE A 201 -12.57 14.57 5.14
CA PHE A 201 -11.44 15.23 5.80
C PHE A 201 -11.76 15.67 7.24
N GLY A 202 -12.91 16.30 7.48
CA GLY A 202 -13.33 16.70 8.82
C GLY A 202 -13.48 15.50 9.77
N GLN A 203 -14.13 14.44 9.32
CA GLN A 203 -14.30 13.20 10.10
C GLN A 203 -12.95 12.52 10.39
N LEU A 204 -12.08 12.41 9.40
CA LEU A 204 -10.76 11.77 9.52
C LEU A 204 -9.87 12.54 10.50
N MET A 205 -9.88 13.87 10.45
CA MET A 205 -9.13 14.71 11.37
C MET A 205 -9.66 14.61 12.82
N ARG A 206 -10.98 14.53 13.01
CA ARG A 206 -11.57 14.33 14.35
C ARG A 206 -11.31 12.94 14.93
N SER A 207 -11.18 11.93 14.07
CA SER A 207 -10.95 10.53 14.49
C SER A 207 -9.46 10.12 14.52
N ASN A 208 -8.54 11.07 14.50
CA ASN A 208 -7.09 10.81 14.50
C ASN A 208 -6.60 9.97 13.30
N LYS A 209 -7.24 10.17 12.13
CA LYS A 209 -6.86 9.54 10.86
C LYS A 209 -6.26 10.56 9.87
N GLY A 210 -5.62 11.60 10.40
CA GLY A 210 -4.97 12.67 9.61
C GLY A 210 -3.97 12.19 8.57
N GLY A 211 -3.36 11.00 8.78
CA GLY A 211 -2.47 10.40 7.79
C GLY A 211 -3.12 10.14 6.42
N VAL A 212 -4.43 9.81 6.38
CA VAL A 212 -5.16 9.67 5.10
C VAL A 212 -5.33 11.03 4.42
N VAL A 213 -5.60 12.08 5.21
CA VAL A 213 -5.72 13.46 4.68
C VAL A 213 -4.38 13.92 4.09
N ALA A 214 -3.29 13.76 4.86
CA ALA A 214 -1.95 14.13 4.42
C ALA A 214 -1.53 13.38 3.14
N ALA A 215 -1.74 12.06 3.09
CA ALA A 215 -1.45 11.25 1.91
C ALA A 215 -2.26 11.73 0.68
N THR A 216 -3.55 12.07 0.87
CA THR A 216 -4.41 12.56 -0.22
C THR A 216 -3.94 13.92 -0.74
N LEU A 217 -3.59 14.86 0.14
CA LEU A 217 -3.06 16.18 -0.25
C LEU A 217 -1.74 16.03 -1.02
N ASN A 218 -0.83 15.19 -0.52
CA ASN A 218 0.44 14.88 -1.20
C ASN A 218 0.19 14.28 -2.59
N MET A 219 -0.71 13.30 -2.71
CA MET A 219 -1.08 12.73 -4.01
C MET A 219 -1.59 13.79 -4.98
N CYS A 220 -2.49 14.68 -4.53
CA CYS A 220 -3.04 15.74 -5.36
C CYS A 220 -1.95 16.70 -5.85
N SER A 221 -1.01 17.05 -4.99
CA SER A 221 0.16 17.87 -5.31
C SER A 221 1.08 17.16 -6.30
N ARG A 222 1.55 15.96 -5.97
CA ARG A 222 2.49 15.16 -6.77
C ARG A 222 2.00 14.88 -8.19
N LEU A 223 0.71 14.59 -8.36
CA LEU A 223 0.13 14.27 -9.66
C LEU A 223 -0.49 15.48 -10.37
N ASN A 224 -0.50 16.63 -9.71
CA ASN A 224 -1.17 17.86 -10.15
C ASN A 224 -2.64 17.59 -10.53
N VAL A 225 -3.39 16.99 -9.61
CA VAL A 225 -4.81 16.67 -9.78
C VAL A 225 -5.64 17.26 -8.63
N ARG A 226 -6.76 17.92 -8.97
CA ARG A 226 -7.71 18.44 -7.98
C ARG A 226 -7.11 19.37 -6.91
N THR A 227 -5.95 19.97 -7.12
CA THR A 227 -5.22 20.79 -6.13
C THR A 227 -6.08 21.89 -5.52
N SER A 228 -6.82 22.67 -6.34
CA SER A 228 -7.72 23.74 -5.85
C SER A 228 -8.86 23.19 -4.98
N ARG A 229 -9.37 21.99 -5.27
CA ARG A 229 -10.42 21.34 -4.45
C ARG A 229 -9.84 20.78 -3.16
N ALA A 230 -8.64 20.20 -3.22
CA ALA A 230 -7.91 19.75 -2.06
C ALA A 230 -7.66 20.89 -1.08
N PHE A 231 -7.23 22.05 -1.58
CA PHE A 231 -7.05 23.24 -0.79
C PHE A 231 -8.36 23.68 -0.11
N LYS A 232 -9.46 23.82 -0.87
CA LYS A 232 -10.76 24.18 -0.30
C LYS A 232 -11.26 23.18 0.75
N ALA A 233 -10.99 21.90 0.55
CA ALA A 233 -11.41 20.87 1.50
C ALA A 233 -10.66 20.97 2.84
N ILE A 234 -9.36 21.26 2.82
CA ILE A 234 -8.59 21.44 4.06
C ILE A 234 -8.91 22.79 4.72
N GLU A 235 -9.08 23.86 3.94
CA GLU A 235 -9.49 25.17 4.43
C GLU A 235 -10.82 25.09 5.18
N ALA A 236 -11.81 24.38 4.66
CA ALA A 236 -13.09 24.18 5.33
C ALA A 236 -12.92 23.49 6.71
N VAL A 237 -12.06 22.47 6.80
CA VAL A 237 -11.78 21.78 8.07
C VAL A 237 -11.08 22.68 9.08
N LEU A 238 -10.13 23.50 8.62
CA LEU A 238 -9.41 24.44 9.47
C LEU A 238 -10.33 25.58 9.98
N SER A 239 -11.18 26.12 9.12
CA SER A 239 -12.17 27.16 9.48
C SER A 239 -13.18 26.64 10.50
N GLU A 240 -13.64 25.38 10.36
CA GLU A 240 -14.52 24.73 11.35
C GLU A 240 -13.82 24.62 12.72
N ARG A 241 -12.52 24.28 12.75
CA ARG A 241 -11.72 24.18 13.99
C ARG A 241 -11.42 25.55 14.63
N ALA A 242 -11.22 26.57 13.83
CA ALA A 242 -10.95 27.94 14.30
C ALA A 242 -12.20 28.68 14.83
N GLY A 243 -13.35 28.00 14.96
CA GLY A 243 -14.58 28.60 15.45
C GLY A 243 -15.25 29.54 14.47
N GLY A 244 -15.09 29.32 13.17
CA GLY A 244 -15.70 30.12 12.09
C GLY A 244 -14.91 31.38 11.71
N GLY A 245 -13.71 31.57 12.24
CA GLY A 245 -12.76 32.58 11.74
C GLY A 245 -12.21 32.20 10.37
N GLN A 246 -12.07 33.21 9.50
CA GLN A 246 -11.46 32.99 8.19
C GLN A 246 -9.98 32.61 8.39
N VAL A 247 -9.58 31.44 7.91
CA VAL A 247 -8.18 31.05 7.86
C VAL A 247 -7.53 31.85 6.75
N ASP A 248 -6.52 32.66 7.07
CA ASP A 248 -5.79 33.39 6.05
C ASP A 248 -5.00 32.44 5.15
N GLY A 249 -4.73 32.86 3.91
CA GLY A 249 -4.03 32.05 2.93
C GLY A 249 -2.64 31.61 3.41
N GLU A 250 -1.96 32.43 4.22
CA GLU A 250 -0.66 32.10 4.82
C GLU A 250 -0.72 30.90 5.77
N THR A 251 -1.76 30.81 6.61
CA THR A 251 -1.94 29.68 7.53
C THR A 251 -2.25 28.39 6.76
N ALA A 252 -3.03 28.47 5.69
CA ALA A 252 -3.32 27.32 4.85
C ALA A 252 -2.08 26.84 4.07
N ASP A 253 -1.26 27.75 3.55
CA ASP A 253 0.02 27.43 2.90
C ASP A 253 1.04 26.86 3.88
N LEU A 254 1.07 27.35 5.13
CA LEU A 254 1.92 26.83 6.19
C LEU A 254 1.53 25.38 6.55
N VAL A 255 0.23 25.11 6.66
CA VAL A 255 -0.27 23.76 6.93
C VAL A 255 0.04 22.82 5.76
N LEU A 256 -0.12 23.26 4.52
CA LEU A 256 0.28 22.49 3.35
C LEU A 256 1.78 22.25 3.31
N SER A 257 2.61 23.24 3.64
CA SER A 257 4.06 23.09 3.72
C SER A 257 4.46 22.12 4.82
N LEU A 258 3.82 22.17 5.99
CA LEU A 258 4.07 21.23 7.11
C LEU A 258 3.61 19.80 6.79
N LEU A 259 2.59 19.62 5.95
CA LEU A 259 2.12 18.32 5.49
C LEU A 259 2.95 17.75 4.33
N THR A 260 3.77 18.57 3.68
CA THR A 260 4.64 18.20 2.55
C THR A 260 6.13 18.11 2.92
N ILE A 261 6.50 18.50 4.15
CA ILE A 261 7.87 18.35 4.68
C ILE A 261 7.97 16.95 5.33
N GLU A 262 8.42 15.97 4.55
CA GLU A 262 9.17 14.80 5.02
C GLU A 262 10.51 14.69 4.29
#